data_cddbe81e3369db71f614b76b002a3263
#
_entry.id   cddbe81e3369db71f614b76b002a3263
#
_cell.length_a   1.000
_cell.length_b   1.000
_cell.length_c   1.000
_cell.angle_alpha   90.00
_cell.angle_beta   90.00
_cell.angle_gamma   90.00
#
_symmetry.space_group_name_H-M   'P 1'
#
loop_
_entity.id
_entity.type
_entity.pdbx_description
1 polymer ?
#
loop_
_entity_poly.entity_id
_entity_poly.type
_entity_poly.pdbx_seq_one_letter_code
_entity_poly.pdbx_strand_id
1 'polypeptide(L)'
;MMLFVLVSVGDRVEPSRKPLNVLTKQLNSYVAIVLKSGVEYRGTMVQCDGHMNILLEGAVERVNDRLNANYGSILLRGNNILYICVDVPREK
;
A
#
# COMPACT_ATOMS: atom_id res chain seq x y z
N MET A 1 15.15 -4.61 8.40
CA MET A 1 13.90 -4.86 7.65
C MET A 1 13.98 -4.14 6.32
N MET A 2 13.64 -4.83 5.24
CA MET A 2 13.61 -4.21 3.92
C MET A 2 12.16 -3.92 3.53
N LEU A 3 11.90 -2.68 3.17
CA LEU A 3 10.62 -2.25 2.65
C LEU A 3 10.82 -1.78 1.23
N PHE A 4 10.03 -2.31 0.31
CA PHE A 4 10.04 -1.87 -1.09
C PHE A 4 8.77 -1.10 -1.38
N VAL A 5 8.93 0.04 -2.05
CA VAL A 5 7.82 0.78 -2.62
C VAL A 5 7.94 0.63 -4.13
N LEU A 6 6.92 0.06 -4.75
CA LEU A 6 6.88 -0.13 -6.18
C LEU A 6 6.15 1.04 -6.83
N VAL A 7 6.80 1.66 -7.78
CA VAL A 7 6.26 2.81 -8.52
C VAL A 7 5.95 2.36 -9.93
N SER A 8 4.72 2.62 -10.38
CA SER A 8 4.31 2.34 -11.75
C SER A 8 4.81 3.45 -12.67
N VAL A 9 5.57 3.10 -13.69
CA VAL A 9 6.08 4.04 -14.71
C VAL A 9 5.69 3.48 -16.08
N GLY A 10 4.63 4.01 -16.66
CA GLY A 10 4.09 3.48 -17.89
C GLY A 10 3.67 2.03 -17.69
N ASP A 11 4.27 1.11 -18.46
CA ASP A 11 3.95 -0.32 -18.35
C ASP A 11 4.82 -1.07 -17.36
N ARG A 12 5.68 -0.36 -16.62
CA ARG A 12 6.62 -0.97 -15.71
C ARG A 12 6.36 -0.59 -14.29
N VAL A 13 6.72 -1.49 -13.38
CA VAL A 13 6.69 -1.24 -11.94
C VAL A 13 8.12 -1.36 -11.44
N GLU A 14 8.63 -0.33 -10.80
CA GLU A 14 10.01 -0.27 -10.34
C GLU A 14 10.08 -0.02 -8.84
N PRO A 15 11.08 -0.59 -8.14
CA PRO A 15 11.28 -0.28 -6.73
C PRO A 15 11.84 1.13 -6.58
N SER A 16 11.37 1.84 -5.54
CA SER A 16 11.89 3.16 -5.21
C SER A 16 12.96 3.05 -4.13
N ARG A 17 14.04 3.82 -4.26
CA ARG A 17 15.09 3.90 -3.24
C ARG A 17 14.75 4.89 -2.12
N LYS A 18 13.76 5.74 -2.34
CA LYS A 18 13.34 6.75 -1.35
C LYS A 18 11.84 6.57 -1.06
N PRO A 19 11.49 5.47 -0.37
CA PRO A 19 10.09 5.10 -0.22
C PRO A 19 9.26 6.16 0.49
N LEU A 20 9.79 6.81 1.54
CA LEU A 20 9.02 7.81 2.26
C LEU A 20 8.69 9.01 1.38
N ASN A 21 9.65 9.46 0.56
CA ASN A 21 9.40 10.58 -0.37
C ASN A 21 8.32 10.23 -1.39
N VAL A 22 8.34 9.00 -1.89
CA VAL A 22 7.32 8.54 -2.84
C VAL A 22 5.96 8.49 -2.15
N LEU A 23 5.89 7.91 -0.95
CA LEU A 23 4.63 7.77 -0.22
C LEU A 23 4.03 9.11 0.17
N THR A 24 4.86 10.07 0.57
CA THR A 24 4.39 11.40 0.93
C THR A 24 3.66 12.06 -0.23
N LYS A 25 4.13 11.82 -1.45
CA LYS A 25 3.49 12.34 -2.66
C LYS A 25 2.22 11.60 -3.02
N GLN A 26 2.00 10.42 -2.43
CA GLN A 26 0.86 9.57 -2.72
C GLN A 26 -0.24 9.66 -1.67
N LEU A 27 -0.14 10.62 -0.74
CA LEU A 27 -1.22 10.84 0.22
C LEU A 27 -2.51 11.15 -0.53
N ASN A 28 -3.59 10.57 -0.05
CA ASN A 28 -4.92 10.63 -0.65
C ASN A 28 -5.04 9.90 -1.99
N SER A 29 -4.06 9.05 -2.31
CA SER A 29 -4.11 8.19 -3.50
C SER A 29 -4.46 6.77 -3.12
N TYR A 30 -5.00 6.04 -4.10
CA TYR A 30 -5.30 4.62 -3.93
C TYR A 30 -4.03 3.79 -4.07
N VAL A 31 -3.76 2.94 -3.10
CA VAL A 31 -2.55 2.12 -3.07
C VAL A 31 -2.88 0.67 -2.74
N ALA A 32 -1.97 -0.22 -3.06
CA ALA A 32 -2.04 -1.62 -2.67
C ALA A 32 -0.84 -1.93 -1.79
N ILE A 33 -1.09 -2.53 -0.64
CA ILE A 33 -0.05 -2.86 0.33
C ILE A 33 -0.08 -4.35 0.59
N VAL A 34 1.06 -5.01 0.36
CA VAL A 34 1.20 -6.44 0.59
C VAL A 34 2.01 -6.66 1.85
N LEU A 35 1.46 -7.44 2.77
CA LEU A 35 2.10 -7.77 4.03
C LEU A 35 2.99 -8.99 3.87
N LYS A 36 3.89 -9.17 4.83
CA LYS A 36 4.78 -10.33 4.86
C LYS A 36 4.02 -11.65 4.93
N SER A 37 2.80 -11.62 5.44
CA SER A 37 1.91 -12.79 5.50
C SER A 37 1.33 -13.18 4.14
N GLY A 38 1.46 -12.31 3.12
CA GLY A 38 0.88 -12.52 1.80
C GLY A 38 -0.49 -11.89 1.62
N VAL A 39 -1.06 -11.30 2.65
CA VAL A 39 -2.34 -10.61 2.57
C VAL A 39 -2.12 -9.24 1.93
N GLU A 40 -3.02 -8.84 1.04
CA GLU A 40 -2.98 -7.54 0.40
C GLU A 40 -4.13 -6.67 0.90
N TYR A 41 -3.82 -5.40 1.15
CA TYR A 41 -4.83 -4.38 1.45
C TYR A 41 -4.78 -3.31 0.38
N ARG A 42 -5.93 -2.89 -0.11
CA ARG A 42 -6.06 -1.78 -1.05
C ARG A 42 -6.97 -0.73 -0.45
N GLY A 43 -6.60 0.52 -0.61
CA GLY A 43 -7.40 1.62 -0.08
C GLY A 43 -6.74 2.95 -0.34
N THR A 44 -7.37 4.01 0.15
CA THR A 44 -6.83 5.35 0.05
C THR A 44 -5.90 5.60 1.23
N MET A 45 -4.65 5.93 0.94
CA MET A 45 -3.65 6.22 1.96
C MET A 45 -3.85 7.65 2.45
N VAL A 46 -4.22 7.80 3.71
CA VAL A 46 -4.48 9.14 4.29
C VAL A 46 -3.42 9.59 5.25
N GLN A 47 -2.61 8.68 5.79
CA GLN A 47 -1.48 9.02 6.64
C GLN A 47 -0.34 8.05 6.42
N CYS A 48 0.88 8.55 6.55
CA CYS A 48 2.09 7.75 6.52
C CYS A 48 3.13 8.44 7.39
N ASP A 49 3.76 7.73 8.31
CA ASP A 49 4.78 8.29 9.17
C ASP A 49 6.19 7.82 8.79
N GLY A 50 7.19 8.30 9.54
CA GLY A 50 8.59 7.97 9.28
C GLY A 50 8.94 6.50 9.51
N HIS A 51 8.09 5.76 10.21
CA HIS A 51 8.26 4.31 10.42
C HIS A 51 7.46 3.50 9.40
N MET A 52 6.88 4.16 8.40
CA MET A 52 6.07 3.54 7.36
C MET A 52 4.79 2.90 7.91
N ASN A 53 4.28 3.40 9.04
CA ASN A 53 2.94 3.05 9.49
C ASN A 53 1.96 3.80 8.61
N ILE A 54 0.98 3.09 8.07
CA ILE A 54 0.09 3.65 7.04
C ILE A 54 -1.35 3.46 7.47
N LEU A 55 -2.12 4.55 7.37
CA LEU A 55 -3.56 4.51 7.60
C LEU A 55 -4.26 4.52 6.24
N LEU A 56 -5.05 3.48 6.00
CA LEU A 56 -5.89 3.38 4.81
C LEU A 56 -7.34 3.62 5.16
N GLU A 57 -8.05 4.32 4.28
CA GLU A 57 -9.49 4.46 4.35
C GLU A 57 -10.14 3.74 3.18
N GLY A 58 -11.34 3.19 3.43
CA GLY A 58 -12.04 2.39 2.44
C GLY A 58 -11.24 1.16 2.05
N ALA A 59 -10.58 0.55 3.02
CA ALA A 59 -9.66 -0.55 2.77
C ALA A 59 -10.40 -1.84 2.45
N VAL A 60 -9.87 -2.59 1.49
CA VAL A 60 -10.33 -3.93 1.18
C VAL A 60 -9.19 -4.91 1.36
N GLU A 61 -9.49 -6.06 1.94
CA GLU A 61 -8.51 -7.13 2.16
C GLU A 61 -8.66 -8.17 1.06
N ARG A 62 -7.55 -8.55 0.48
CA ARG A 62 -7.51 -9.57 -0.57
C ARG A 62 -6.56 -10.68 -0.13
N VAL A 63 -7.02 -11.91 -0.30
CA VAL A 63 -6.23 -13.11 -0.02
C VAL A 63 -6.31 -14.00 -1.25
N ASN A 64 -5.17 -14.36 -1.81
CA ASN A 64 -5.08 -15.17 -3.04
C ASN A 64 -5.93 -14.58 -4.17
N ASP A 65 -5.82 -13.26 -4.37
CA ASP A 65 -6.53 -12.49 -5.40
C ASP A 65 -8.05 -12.48 -5.25
N ARG A 66 -8.55 -12.84 -4.09
CA ARG A 66 -9.98 -12.80 -3.80
C ARG A 66 -10.28 -11.78 -2.72
N LEU A 67 -11.37 -11.05 -2.91
CA LEU A 67 -11.86 -10.14 -1.89
C LEU A 67 -12.28 -10.95 -0.66
N ASN A 68 -11.66 -10.64 0.47
CA ASN A 68 -11.92 -11.36 1.71
C ASN A 68 -12.76 -10.54 2.69
N ALA A 69 -12.49 -9.24 2.79
CA ALA A 69 -13.20 -8.39 3.74
C ALA A 69 -13.10 -6.92 3.32
N ASN A 70 -14.07 -6.13 3.77
CA ASN A 70 -14.04 -4.68 3.63
C ASN A 70 -13.88 -4.05 5.00
N TYR A 71 -12.99 -3.07 5.10
CA TYR A 71 -12.77 -2.32 6.34
C TYR A 71 -12.98 -0.84 6.07
N GLY A 72 -13.52 -0.12 7.05
CA GLY A 72 -13.63 1.33 6.93
C GLY A 72 -12.26 2.00 6.97
N SER A 73 -11.55 1.81 8.07
CA SER A 73 -10.19 2.30 8.23
C SER A 73 -9.33 1.20 8.82
N ILE A 74 -8.08 1.13 8.38
CA ILE A 74 -7.15 0.15 8.92
C ILE A 74 -5.77 0.77 9.01
N LEU A 75 -5.10 0.50 10.14
CA LEU A 75 -3.73 0.94 10.35
C LEU A 75 -2.80 -0.24 10.10
N LEU A 76 -1.86 -0.05 9.17
CA LEU A 76 -0.87 -1.06 8.85
C LEU A 76 0.47 -0.64 9.40
N ARG A 77 1.14 -1.55 10.10
CA ARG A 77 2.44 -1.29 10.70
C ARG A 77 3.54 -1.54 9.68
N GLY A 78 4.48 -0.59 9.63
CA GLY A 78 5.57 -0.65 8.65
C GLY A 78 6.37 -1.94 8.71
N ASN A 79 6.62 -2.47 9.91
CA ASN A 79 7.42 -3.69 10.04
C ASN A 79 6.71 -4.96 9.55
N ASN A 80 5.42 -4.88 9.26
CA ASN A 80 4.65 -5.99 8.69
C ASN A 80 4.49 -5.89 7.18
N ILE A 81 4.90 -4.78 6.60
CA ILE A 81 4.71 -4.50 5.17
C ILE A 81 5.86 -5.10 4.38
N LEU A 82 5.54 -5.87 3.35
CA LEU A 82 6.52 -6.41 2.43
C LEU A 82 6.82 -5.41 1.31
N TYR A 83 5.77 -4.89 0.66
CA TYR A 83 5.93 -3.85 -0.35
C TYR A 83 4.62 -3.07 -0.53
N ILE A 84 4.74 -1.91 -1.16
CA ILE A 84 3.62 -1.02 -1.44
C ILE A 84 3.63 -0.71 -2.93
N CYS A 85 2.47 -0.88 -3.57
CA CYS A 85 2.28 -0.49 -4.97
C CYS A 85 1.53 0.83 -5.00
N VAL A 86 2.09 1.82 -5.67
CA VAL A 86 1.43 3.11 -5.90
C VAL A 86 0.88 3.15 -7.31
N ASP A 87 0.01 4.13 -7.61
CA ASP A 87 -0.66 4.27 -8.91
C ASP A 87 -1.48 3.04 -9.30
N VAL A 88 -2.11 2.41 -8.33
CA VAL A 88 -2.94 1.24 -8.55
C VAL A 88 -4.31 1.69 -9.05
N PRO A 89 -4.83 1.09 -10.12
CA PRO A 89 -6.19 1.40 -10.56
C PRO A 89 -7.20 1.05 -9.49
N ARG A 90 -8.15 1.96 -9.25
CA ARG A 90 -9.22 1.70 -8.30
C ARG A 90 -10.17 0.67 -8.91
N GLU A 91 -10.45 -0.37 -8.15
CA GLU A 91 -11.42 -1.39 -8.54
C GLU A 91 -12.84 -0.86 -8.37
N LYS A 92 -13.69 -1.22 -9.31
CA LYS A 92 -15.10 -0.87 -9.22
C LYS A 92 -15.88 -1.93 -8.49
#